data_c1af5574f8c69bf6863fcaf843a13105
#
_entry.id   c1af5574f8c69bf6863fcaf843a13105
#
_cell.length_a   1.000
_cell.length_b   1.000
_cell.length_c   1.000
_cell.angle_alpha   90.00
_cell.angle_beta   90.00
_cell.angle_gamma   90.00
#
_symmetry.space_group_name_H-M   'P 1'
#
loop_
_entity.id
_entity.type
_entity.pdbx_description
1 polymer ?
#
loop_
_entity_poly.entity_id
_entity_poly.type
_entity_poly.pdbx_seq_one_letter_code
_entity_poly.pdbx_strand_id
1 'polypeptide(L)'
;DDLDGVVEALDECLELDPHHFAALKELVDTHRAAGDWQGAAEALIRIARLNRSTEEQIWAFSQLAETYDVHLQDLPRAEASLRRVAKLAPTHIETLDRLASVLMREDKGQEAARLLEELVRRTEDDVQQRDYRIRLAGAVEAAGQARQAELMLEHLRTEQPTDPDVILSLADHYQRQGAGPAEAMHLNRAASDLREAIHAHPEDEGLWTTLVRVLHRRRGAGPASCAASAAIAIGHPASLFEGDVTGNGETLGEASAPLPAVIDGIVAPPTLPPTVRRLFALCEHSFDKVLPFDADAWRLRKAGGPSRGLVEEAGAVAELLGISEPRLKVTYAAPAGCMPIGGDPPTIVVGGNLQHMTTARERVFLFARALKIASNHLAPALRARPEDLDDALLALLQGHDARRADQRDPRKTQDLRKSLLKAVPRRRRDEVESLVLELAGTPVFSSQAVPFAIAELGDRTALMLTGDVPSAVNALLKMAGHDVPAGAAARLDAVRQTPEAWAVVCFAISDAHFEARTLAGVDP
;
A
#
# COMPACT_ATOMS: atom_id res chain seq x y z
N ASP A 1 45.17 -29.46 15.16
CA ASP A 1 45.66 -28.86 13.93
C ASP A 1 46.74 -27.84 14.31
N ASP A 2 47.98 -28.22 14.02
CA ASP A 2 49.16 -27.43 14.38
C ASP A 2 49.49 -26.42 13.26
N LEU A 3 48.68 -25.34 13.19
CA LEU A 3 48.87 -24.30 12.20
C LEU A 3 50.19 -23.55 12.38
N ASP A 4 50.68 -23.38 13.63
CA ASP A 4 51.93 -22.72 13.94
C ASP A 4 53.12 -23.53 13.42
N GLY A 5 53.11 -24.86 13.59
CA GLY A 5 54.14 -25.75 13.06
C GLY A 5 54.17 -25.78 11.51
N VAL A 6 53.02 -25.61 10.86
CA VAL A 6 52.94 -25.47 9.40
C VAL A 6 53.57 -24.15 8.95
N VAL A 7 53.31 -23.05 9.64
CA VAL A 7 53.92 -21.73 9.34
C VAL A 7 55.45 -21.80 9.50
N GLU A 8 55.97 -22.39 10.62
CA GLU A 8 57.42 -22.56 10.82
C GLU A 8 58.07 -23.37 9.68
N ALA A 9 57.47 -24.49 9.28
CA ALA A 9 58.00 -25.30 8.16
C ALA A 9 57.98 -24.59 6.82
N LEU A 10 56.94 -23.77 6.56
CA LEU A 10 56.86 -22.96 5.36
C LEU A 10 57.88 -21.82 5.35
N ASP A 11 58.14 -21.20 6.51
CA ASP A 11 59.17 -20.16 6.64
C ASP A 11 60.58 -20.74 6.46
N GLU A 12 60.88 -21.92 7.00
CA GLU A 12 62.14 -22.63 6.70
C GLU A 12 62.29 -22.91 5.20
N CYS A 13 61.23 -23.34 4.52
CA CYS A 13 61.23 -23.53 3.08
C CYS A 13 61.54 -22.21 2.33
N LEU A 14 60.99 -21.09 2.80
CA LEU A 14 61.16 -19.77 2.22
C LEU A 14 62.49 -19.10 2.57
N GLU A 15 63.20 -19.57 3.60
CA GLU A 15 64.60 -19.24 3.88
C GLU A 15 65.55 -19.84 2.80
N LEU A 16 65.23 -21.07 2.34
CA LEU A 16 65.99 -21.73 1.28
C LEU A 16 65.70 -21.17 -0.11
N ASP A 17 64.42 -20.92 -0.41
CA ASP A 17 63.95 -20.29 -1.65
C ASP A 17 62.90 -19.22 -1.35
N PRO A 18 63.33 -17.95 -1.17
CA PRO A 18 62.43 -16.81 -0.89
C PRO A 18 61.38 -16.54 -1.97
N HIS A 19 61.55 -17.15 -3.14
CA HIS A 19 60.67 -16.96 -4.30
C HIS A 19 59.79 -18.17 -4.61
N HIS A 20 59.75 -19.14 -3.71
CA HIS A 20 58.94 -20.36 -3.87
C HIS A 20 57.46 -20.06 -3.83
N PHE A 21 56.82 -19.92 -4.99
CA PHE A 21 55.44 -19.46 -5.15
C PHE A 21 54.41 -20.36 -4.42
N ALA A 22 54.59 -21.70 -4.53
CA ALA A 22 53.67 -22.63 -3.88
C ALA A 22 53.74 -22.54 -2.34
N ALA A 23 54.94 -22.38 -1.75
CA ALA A 23 55.08 -22.20 -0.32
C ALA A 23 54.46 -20.87 0.17
N LEU A 24 54.66 -19.79 -0.60
CA LEU A 24 54.06 -18.50 -0.28
C LEU A 24 52.53 -18.56 -0.35
N LYS A 25 51.96 -19.31 -1.31
CA LYS A 25 50.49 -19.48 -1.42
C LYS A 25 49.95 -20.29 -0.25
N GLU A 26 50.60 -21.38 0.11
CA GLU A 26 50.23 -22.20 1.27
C GLU A 26 50.35 -21.39 2.58
N LEU A 27 51.35 -20.51 2.67
CA LEU A 27 51.49 -19.61 3.82
C LEU A 27 50.33 -18.63 3.94
N VAL A 28 49.84 -18.08 2.80
CA VAL A 28 48.62 -17.26 2.79
C VAL A 28 47.43 -18.03 3.32
N ASP A 29 47.22 -19.25 2.85
CA ASP A 29 46.08 -20.07 3.21
C ASP A 29 46.17 -20.50 4.70
N THR A 30 47.34 -20.80 5.20
CA THR A 30 47.63 -21.15 6.62
C THR A 30 47.37 -19.94 7.52
N HIS A 31 47.90 -18.76 7.23
CA HIS A 31 47.62 -17.54 8.00
C HIS A 31 46.10 -17.19 8.01
N ARG A 32 45.42 -17.37 6.90
CA ARG A 32 43.97 -17.17 6.82
C ARG A 32 43.22 -18.17 7.73
N ALA A 33 43.60 -19.43 7.70
CA ALA A 33 43.01 -20.46 8.56
C ALA A 33 43.26 -20.19 10.06
N ALA A 34 44.39 -19.58 10.38
CA ALA A 34 44.73 -19.15 11.75
C ALA A 34 44.08 -17.81 12.14
N GLY A 35 43.43 -17.11 11.19
CA GLY A 35 42.88 -15.76 11.41
C GLY A 35 43.94 -14.66 11.48
N ASP A 36 45.18 -14.97 11.12
CA ASP A 36 46.31 -14.01 11.04
C ASP A 36 46.28 -13.31 9.68
N TRP A 37 45.39 -12.30 9.57
CA TRP A 37 45.22 -11.53 8.35
C TRP A 37 46.43 -10.64 8.02
N GLN A 38 47.21 -10.26 9.03
CA GLN A 38 48.43 -9.49 8.82
C GLN A 38 49.52 -10.37 8.18
N GLY A 39 49.74 -11.58 8.69
CA GLY A 39 50.67 -12.56 8.09
C GLY A 39 50.25 -12.93 6.65
N ALA A 40 48.97 -13.15 6.44
CA ALA A 40 48.43 -13.39 5.09
C ALA A 40 48.71 -12.23 4.13
N ALA A 41 48.57 -10.96 4.57
CA ALA A 41 48.88 -9.80 3.76
C ALA A 41 50.40 -9.71 3.43
N GLU A 42 51.25 -10.01 4.39
CA GLU A 42 52.72 -10.02 4.17
C GLU A 42 53.15 -11.08 3.14
N ALA A 43 52.59 -12.29 3.25
CA ALA A 43 52.83 -13.34 2.25
C ALA A 43 52.34 -12.96 0.85
N LEU A 44 51.15 -12.32 0.75
CA LEU A 44 50.59 -11.81 -0.51
C LEU A 44 51.46 -10.68 -1.12
N ILE A 45 52.02 -9.81 -0.29
CA ILE A 45 52.96 -8.78 -0.75
C ILE A 45 54.23 -9.42 -1.36
N ARG A 46 54.74 -10.49 -0.73
CA ARG A 46 55.88 -11.25 -1.28
C ARG A 46 55.51 -11.85 -2.63
N ILE A 47 54.35 -12.47 -2.78
CA ILE A 47 53.85 -13.01 -4.06
C ILE A 47 53.75 -11.91 -5.12
N ALA A 48 53.14 -10.76 -4.78
CA ALA A 48 53.01 -9.63 -5.72
C ALA A 48 54.34 -9.08 -6.23
N ARG A 49 55.40 -9.21 -5.44
CA ARG A 49 56.78 -8.79 -5.80
C ARG A 49 57.52 -9.77 -6.71
N LEU A 50 57.06 -11.03 -6.79
CA LEU A 50 57.73 -12.05 -7.62
C LEU A 50 57.68 -11.73 -9.12
N ASN A 51 56.74 -10.89 -9.55
CA ASN A 51 56.62 -10.37 -10.92
C ASN A 51 56.61 -11.46 -12.02
N ARG A 52 55.96 -12.60 -11.77
CA ARG A 52 55.97 -13.79 -12.64
C ARG A 52 55.07 -13.61 -13.87
N SER A 53 53.75 -13.41 -13.61
CA SER A 53 52.77 -13.16 -14.66
C SER A 53 51.83 -12.04 -14.26
N THR A 54 51.18 -11.41 -15.23
CA THR A 54 50.19 -10.39 -15.01
C THR A 54 48.98 -10.96 -14.26
N GLU A 55 48.59 -12.19 -14.56
CA GLU A 55 47.46 -12.88 -13.91
C GLU A 55 47.73 -13.14 -12.43
N GLU A 56 48.95 -13.64 -12.09
CA GLU A 56 49.34 -13.86 -10.70
C GLU A 56 49.45 -12.56 -9.90
N GLN A 57 49.89 -11.47 -10.53
CA GLN A 57 49.90 -10.15 -9.91
C GLN A 57 48.48 -9.63 -9.66
N ILE A 58 47.59 -9.76 -10.64
CA ILE A 58 46.18 -9.39 -10.48
C ILE A 58 45.56 -10.18 -9.32
N TRP A 59 45.80 -11.51 -9.28
CA TRP A 59 45.30 -12.35 -8.20
C TRP A 59 45.83 -11.88 -6.84
N ALA A 60 47.14 -11.70 -6.69
CA ALA A 60 47.79 -11.31 -5.42
C ALA A 60 47.27 -9.94 -4.93
N PHE A 61 47.21 -8.93 -5.81
CA PHE A 61 46.72 -7.61 -5.44
C PHE A 61 45.20 -7.61 -5.16
N SER A 62 44.41 -8.42 -5.84
CA SER A 62 42.96 -8.59 -5.54
C SER A 62 42.77 -9.21 -4.17
N GLN A 63 43.58 -10.23 -3.82
CA GLN A 63 43.53 -10.87 -2.50
C GLN A 63 44.03 -9.92 -1.40
N LEU A 64 45.05 -9.12 -1.66
CA LEU A 64 45.51 -8.05 -0.77
C LEU A 64 44.42 -7.02 -0.50
N ALA A 65 43.75 -6.58 -1.54
CA ALA A 65 42.68 -5.60 -1.44
C ALA A 65 41.54 -6.14 -0.56
N GLU A 66 41.18 -7.41 -0.74
CA GLU A 66 40.15 -8.05 0.09
C GLU A 66 40.58 -8.18 1.56
N THR A 67 41.83 -8.62 1.80
CA THR A 67 42.39 -8.75 3.15
C THR A 67 42.40 -7.41 3.87
N TYR A 68 42.83 -6.34 3.21
CA TYR A 68 42.86 -5.00 3.80
C TYR A 68 41.44 -4.42 3.99
N ASP A 69 40.53 -4.59 3.03
CA ASP A 69 39.21 -4.01 3.07
C ASP A 69 38.28 -4.71 4.10
N VAL A 70 38.23 -6.05 4.04
CA VAL A 70 37.26 -6.83 4.82
C VAL A 70 37.77 -7.15 6.22
N HIS A 71 39.03 -7.60 6.33
CA HIS A 71 39.56 -8.16 7.56
C HIS A 71 40.38 -7.17 8.39
N LEU A 72 41.22 -6.38 7.76
CA LEU A 72 42.06 -5.40 8.45
C LEU A 72 41.47 -3.98 8.49
N GLN A 73 40.42 -3.73 7.70
CA GLN A 73 39.75 -2.43 7.60
C GLN A 73 40.70 -1.26 7.29
N ASP A 74 41.79 -1.56 6.57
CA ASP A 74 42.78 -0.58 6.12
C ASP A 74 42.44 -0.12 4.69
N LEU A 75 41.55 0.86 4.58
CA LEU A 75 41.05 1.37 3.29
C LEU A 75 42.17 1.93 2.40
N PRO A 76 43.19 2.70 2.93
CA PRO A 76 44.28 3.21 2.09
C PRO A 76 45.10 2.10 1.43
N ARG A 77 45.38 1.00 2.13
CA ARG A 77 46.10 -0.15 1.55
C ARG A 77 45.23 -0.96 0.59
N ALA A 78 43.94 -1.09 0.87
CA ALA A 78 42.95 -1.70 -0.04
C ALA A 78 42.91 -0.90 -1.36
N GLU A 79 42.77 0.44 -1.28
CA GLU A 79 42.79 1.33 -2.44
C GLU A 79 44.07 1.16 -3.26
N ALA A 80 45.25 1.20 -2.61
CA ALA A 80 46.54 1.06 -3.30
C ALA A 80 46.61 -0.27 -4.05
N SER A 81 46.14 -1.35 -3.47
CA SER A 81 46.10 -2.68 -4.08
C SER A 81 45.14 -2.72 -5.28
N LEU A 82 43.92 -2.19 -5.16
CA LEU A 82 42.93 -2.11 -6.25
C LEU A 82 43.43 -1.23 -7.40
N ARG A 83 44.09 -0.12 -7.11
CA ARG A 83 44.74 0.72 -8.16
C ARG A 83 45.82 -0.03 -8.94
N ARG A 84 46.52 -0.95 -8.29
CA ARG A 84 47.49 -1.83 -8.98
C ARG A 84 46.76 -2.79 -9.91
N VAL A 85 45.69 -3.42 -9.47
CA VAL A 85 44.87 -4.28 -10.33
C VAL A 85 44.29 -3.49 -11.50
N ALA A 86 43.71 -2.30 -11.26
CA ALA A 86 43.17 -1.44 -12.31
C ALA A 86 44.20 -1.00 -13.35
N LYS A 87 45.49 -0.87 -12.98
CA LYS A 87 46.57 -0.60 -13.96
C LYS A 87 46.89 -1.82 -14.80
N LEU A 88 46.84 -3.02 -14.24
CA LEU A 88 47.12 -4.27 -14.95
C LEU A 88 45.92 -4.73 -15.81
N ALA A 89 44.74 -4.47 -15.36
CA ALA A 89 43.47 -4.84 -16.02
C ALA A 89 42.46 -3.67 -16.01
N PRO A 90 42.65 -2.66 -16.87
CA PRO A 90 41.84 -1.42 -16.86
C PRO A 90 40.38 -1.62 -17.23
N THR A 91 40.02 -2.77 -17.78
CA THR A 91 38.64 -3.10 -18.21
C THR A 91 37.93 -4.04 -17.26
N HIS A 92 38.56 -4.44 -16.15
CA HIS A 92 37.99 -5.40 -15.21
C HIS A 92 36.95 -4.70 -14.33
N ILE A 93 35.67 -4.90 -14.68
CA ILE A 93 34.50 -4.23 -14.08
C ILE A 93 34.47 -4.41 -12.55
N GLU A 94 34.68 -5.64 -12.06
CA GLU A 94 34.66 -5.94 -10.63
C GLU A 94 35.71 -5.15 -9.83
N THR A 95 36.92 -4.98 -10.39
CA THR A 95 37.97 -4.16 -9.75
C THR A 95 37.58 -2.70 -9.68
N LEU A 96 37.04 -2.14 -10.77
CA LEU A 96 36.59 -0.76 -10.80
C LEU A 96 35.47 -0.50 -9.83
N ASP A 97 34.56 -1.45 -9.70
CA ASP A 97 33.41 -1.40 -8.76
C ASP A 97 33.90 -1.42 -7.30
N ARG A 98 34.76 -2.36 -6.95
CA ARG A 98 35.38 -2.42 -5.61
C ARG A 98 36.20 -1.17 -5.29
N LEU A 99 36.96 -0.66 -6.25
CA LEU A 99 37.74 0.58 -6.07
C LEU A 99 36.81 1.78 -5.85
N ALA A 100 35.73 1.91 -6.61
CA ALA A 100 34.75 2.96 -6.41
C ALA A 100 34.10 2.89 -5.01
N SER A 101 33.81 1.68 -4.52
CA SER A 101 33.24 1.46 -3.18
C SER A 101 34.23 1.86 -2.07
N VAL A 102 35.52 1.51 -2.21
CA VAL A 102 36.56 1.90 -1.25
C VAL A 102 36.74 3.42 -1.24
N LEU A 103 36.81 4.05 -2.42
CA LEU A 103 36.92 5.50 -2.53
C LEU A 103 35.74 6.27 -1.91
N MET A 104 34.55 5.74 -2.02
CA MET A 104 33.39 6.31 -1.34
C MET A 104 33.52 6.28 0.18
N ARG A 105 34.02 5.18 0.73
CA ARG A 105 34.28 5.03 2.18
C ARG A 105 35.43 5.89 2.68
N GLU A 106 36.31 6.33 1.80
CA GLU A 106 37.42 7.27 2.09
C GLU A 106 37.07 8.75 1.81
N ASP A 107 35.77 9.06 1.56
CA ASP A 107 35.28 10.40 1.21
C ASP A 107 35.91 11.00 -0.06
N LYS A 108 36.44 10.13 -0.96
CA LYS A 108 37.03 10.52 -2.26
C LYS A 108 35.97 10.52 -3.38
N GLY A 109 34.86 11.22 -3.15
CA GLY A 109 33.65 11.19 -4.02
C GLY A 109 33.96 11.55 -5.49
N GLN A 110 34.84 12.53 -5.74
CA GLN A 110 35.18 12.93 -7.12
C GLN A 110 35.91 11.83 -7.92
N GLU A 111 36.75 11.05 -7.25
CA GLU A 111 37.44 9.94 -7.92
C GLU A 111 36.52 8.74 -8.11
N ALA A 112 35.69 8.45 -7.12
CA ALA A 112 34.64 7.43 -7.21
C ALA A 112 33.66 7.72 -8.36
N ALA A 113 33.23 8.98 -8.51
CA ALA A 113 32.31 9.40 -9.58
C ALA A 113 32.86 9.08 -10.96
N ARG A 114 34.14 9.34 -11.21
CA ARG A 114 34.78 9.03 -12.52
C ARG A 114 34.78 7.54 -12.84
N LEU A 115 35.00 6.69 -11.84
CA LEU A 115 34.97 5.24 -12.03
C LEU A 115 33.54 4.75 -12.27
N LEU A 116 32.58 5.28 -11.52
CA LEU A 116 31.16 4.94 -11.67
C LEU A 116 30.60 5.41 -13.03
N GLU A 117 31.03 6.59 -13.54
CA GLU A 117 30.68 7.00 -14.91
C GLU A 117 31.20 6.01 -15.96
N GLU A 118 32.41 5.47 -15.76
CA GLU A 118 32.99 4.47 -16.64
C GLU A 118 32.23 3.15 -16.56
N LEU A 119 31.81 2.71 -15.34
CA LEU A 119 31.01 1.53 -15.12
C LEU A 119 29.63 1.64 -15.78
N VAL A 120 28.96 2.79 -15.63
CA VAL A 120 27.67 3.05 -16.30
C VAL A 120 27.78 2.93 -17.82
N ARG A 121 28.88 3.43 -18.43
CA ARG A 121 29.09 3.34 -19.89
C ARG A 121 29.38 1.93 -20.38
N ARG A 122 29.97 1.08 -19.55
CA ARG A 122 30.39 -0.28 -19.92
C ARG A 122 29.41 -1.37 -19.62
N THR A 123 28.44 -1.09 -18.73
CA THR A 123 27.46 -2.08 -18.28
C THR A 123 26.26 -2.05 -19.21
N GLU A 124 25.92 -3.23 -19.77
CA GLU A 124 24.75 -3.43 -20.65
C GLU A 124 23.53 -3.93 -19.87
N ASP A 125 23.71 -4.48 -18.67
CA ASP A 125 22.62 -4.92 -17.80
C ASP A 125 21.91 -3.72 -17.14
N ASP A 126 20.64 -3.58 -17.43
CA ASP A 126 19.83 -2.43 -16.99
C ASP A 126 19.75 -2.30 -15.46
N VAL A 127 19.70 -3.43 -14.73
CA VAL A 127 19.60 -3.44 -13.26
C VAL A 127 20.92 -2.96 -12.66
N GLN A 128 22.05 -3.51 -13.15
CA GLN A 128 23.37 -3.13 -12.68
C GLN A 128 23.72 -1.70 -13.09
N GLN A 129 23.33 -1.28 -14.30
CA GLN A 129 23.52 0.09 -14.76
C GLN A 129 22.77 1.10 -13.89
N ARG A 130 21.50 0.78 -13.51
CA ARG A 130 20.72 1.59 -12.58
C ARG A 130 21.43 1.72 -11.22
N ASP A 131 21.94 0.62 -10.65
CA ASP A 131 22.69 0.64 -9.38
C ASP A 131 23.91 1.55 -9.47
N TYR A 132 24.69 1.44 -10.54
CA TYR A 132 25.82 2.33 -10.75
C TYR A 132 25.40 3.80 -10.90
N ARG A 133 24.27 4.11 -11.53
CA ARG A 133 23.76 5.48 -11.66
C ARG A 133 23.33 6.05 -10.30
N ILE A 134 22.70 5.25 -9.43
CA ILE A 134 22.36 5.65 -8.06
C ILE A 134 23.64 5.94 -7.25
N ARG A 135 24.62 5.04 -7.31
CA ARG A 135 25.90 5.19 -6.61
C ARG A 135 26.72 6.38 -7.16
N LEU A 136 26.64 6.63 -8.47
CA LEU A 136 27.24 7.80 -9.09
C LEU A 136 26.65 9.10 -8.54
N ALA A 137 25.32 9.18 -8.38
CA ALA A 137 24.69 10.34 -7.76
C ALA A 137 25.20 10.54 -6.32
N GLY A 138 25.32 9.47 -5.53
CA GLY A 138 25.92 9.52 -4.19
C GLY A 138 27.37 10.01 -4.19
N ALA A 139 28.19 9.59 -5.17
CA ALA A 139 29.58 10.03 -5.31
C ALA A 139 29.69 11.51 -5.71
N VAL A 140 28.82 11.97 -6.59
CA VAL A 140 28.70 13.39 -6.98
C VAL A 140 28.26 14.25 -5.79
N GLU A 141 27.33 13.76 -4.96
CA GLU A 141 26.94 14.42 -3.72
C GLU A 141 28.12 14.53 -2.73
N ALA A 142 28.85 13.42 -2.50
CA ALA A 142 30.05 13.40 -1.65
C ALA A 142 31.16 14.32 -2.17
N ALA A 143 31.20 14.57 -3.48
CA ALA A 143 32.09 15.57 -4.09
C ALA A 143 31.63 17.03 -3.90
N GLY A 144 30.54 17.26 -3.14
CA GLY A 144 30.01 18.60 -2.86
C GLY A 144 29.04 19.13 -3.94
N GLN A 145 28.63 18.31 -4.89
CA GLN A 145 27.79 18.72 -6.02
C GLN A 145 26.33 18.24 -5.81
N ALA A 146 25.74 18.58 -4.66
CA ALA A 146 24.42 18.10 -4.24
C ALA A 146 23.32 18.37 -5.28
N ARG A 147 23.32 19.55 -5.92
CA ARG A 147 22.30 19.88 -6.93
C ARG A 147 22.41 19.00 -8.19
N GLN A 148 23.62 18.63 -8.58
CA GLN A 148 23.81 17.72 -9.71
C GLN A 148 23.34 16.30 -9.35
N ALA A 149 23.65 15.83 -8.15
CA ALA A 149 23.17 14.54 -7.64
C ALA A 149 21.64 14.48 -7.61
N GLU A 150 20.99 15.54 -7.13
CA GLU A 150 19.52 15.67 -7.14
C GLU A 150 18.96 15.49 -8.56
N LEU A 151 19.46 16.23 -9.53
CA LEU A 151 19.00 16.14 -10.92
C LEU A 151 19.18 14.74 -11.51
N MET A 152 20.27 14.05 -11.17
CA MET A 152 20.51 12.68 -11.63
C MET A 152 19.51 11.70 -11.04
N LEU A 153 19.19 11.82 -9.74
CA LEU A 153 18.20 10.98 -9.07
C LEU A 153 16.78 11.29 -9.53
N GLU A 154 16.44 12.57 -9.76
CA GLU A 154 15.13 12.96 -10.32
C GLU A 154 14.93 12.41 -11.73
N HIS A 155 16.00 12.38 -12.55
CA HIS A 155 15.94 11.78 -13.88
C HIS A 155 15.70 10.27 -13.81
N LEU A 156 16.44 9.56 -12.97
CA LEU A 156 16.21 8.13 -12.69
C LEU A 156 14.76 7.87 -12.22
N ARG A 157 14.27 8.72 -11.32
CA ARG A 157 12.90 8.64 -10.79
C ARG A 157 11.84 8.82 -11.88
N THR A 158 12.14 9.62 -12.91
CA THR A 158 11.25 9.80 -14.05
C THR A 158 11.25 8.59 -14.98
N GLU A 159 12.41 7.95 -15.16
CA GLU A 159 12.55 6.74 -15.97
C GLU A 159 11.94 5.51 -15.26
N GLN A 160 12.10 5.42 -13.95
CA GLN A 160 11.71 4.26 -13.13
C GLN A 160 10.89 4.71 -11.92
N PRO A 161 9.60 5.07 -12.12
CA PRO A 161 8.78 5.71 -11.11
C PRO A 161 8.38 4.83 -9.91
N THR A 162 8.51 3.53 -10.00
CA THR A 162 8.15 2.57 -8.93
C THR A 162 9.35 1.81 -8.37
N ASP A 163 10.55 2.11 -8.84
CA ASP A 163 11.75 1.42 -8.38
C ASP A 163 12.09 1.80 -6.93
N PRO A 164 12.21 0.82 -6.00
CA PRO A 164 12.43 1.08 -4.59
C PRO A 164 13.76 1.77 -4.30
N ASP A 165 14.83 1.37 -4.99
CA ASP A 165 16.17 1.88 -4.73
C ASP A 165 16.29 3.33 -5.19
N VAL A 166 15.67 3.66 -6.32
CA VAL A 166 15.60 5.04 -6.84
C VAL A 166 14.80 5.93 -5.91
N ILE A 167 13.61 5.47 -5.48
CA ILE A 167 12.73 6.23 -4.57
C ILE A 167 13.44 6.52 -3.26
N LEU A 168 14.03 5.50 -2.64
CA LEU A 168 14.67 5.65 -1.33
C LEU A 168 15.95 6.45 -1.41
N SER A 169 16.75 6.29 -2.48
CA SER A 169 17.99 7.06 -2.66
C SER A 169 17.72 8.56 -2.82
N LEU A 170 16.66 8.94 -3.54
CA LEU A 170 16.28 10.35 -3.67
C LEU A 170 15.73 10.90 -2.34
N ALA A 171 14.98 10.11 -1.60
CA ALA A 171 14.51 10.49 -0.27
C ALA A 171 15.68 10.66 0.71
N ASP A 172 16.69 9.78 0.68
CA ASP A 172 17.90 9.87 1.48
C ASP A 172 18.73 11.11 1.12
N HIS A 173 18.79 11.44 -0.16
CA HIS A 173 19.43 12.68 -0.62
C HIS A 173 18.75 13.91 0.02
N TYR A 174 17.42 14.03 -0.09
CA TYR A 174 16.69 15.15 0.52
C TYR A 174 16.86 15.21 2.03
N GLN A 175 16.88 14.07 2.72
CA GLN A 175 17.11 14.00 4.16
C GLN A 175 18.51 14.54 4.54
N ARG A 176 19.57 14.10 3.82
CA ARG A 176 20.94 14.58 4.04
C ARG A 176 21.07 16.09 3.80
N GLN A 177 20.33 16.63 2.83
CA GLN A 177 20.29 18.06 2.54
C GLN A 177 19.41 18.86 3.53
N GLY A 178 18.72 18.22 4.48
CA GLY A 178 17.75 18.87 5.39
C GLY A 178 16.51 19.42 4.68
N ALA A 179 16.21 18.92 3.47
CA ALA A 179 15.14 19.38 2.61
C ALA A 179 13.82 18.62 2.89
N GLY A 180 13.36 18.60 4.14
CA GLY A 180 12.16 17.86 4.57
C GLY A 180 10.91 18.08 3.72
N PRO A 181 10.56 19.32 3.31
CA PRO A 181 9.42 19.54 2.42
C PRO A 181 9.56 18.86 1.05
N ALA A 182 10.77 18.84 0.47
CA ALA A 182 11.03 18.18 -0.80
C ALA A 182 10.95 16.64 -0.66
N GLU A 183 11.50 16.09 0.43
CA GLU A 183 11.36 14.66 0.77
C GLU A 183 9.88 14.28 0.90
N ALA A 184 9.09 15.04 1.65
CA ALA A 184 7.66 14.78 1.83
C ALA A 184 6.90 14.81 0.49
N MET A 185 7.19 15.79 -0.37
CA MET A 185 6.57 15.89 -1.69
C MET A 185 6.96 14.70 -2.58
N HIS A 186 8.23 14.32 -2.57
CA HIS A 186 8.73 13.17 -3.31
C HIS A 186 8.07 11.85 -2.86
N LEU A 187 8.01 11.60 -1.55
CA LEU A 187 7.37 10.40 -1.00
C LEU A 187 5.85 10.38 -1.25
N ASN A 188 5.18 11.55 -1.24
CA ASN A 188 3.77 11.64 -1.62
C ASN A 188 3.55 11.21 -3.08
N ARG A 189 4.39 11.70 -3.99
CA ARG A 189 4.33 11.32 -5.40
C ARG A 189 4.64 9.83 -5.59
N ALA A 190 5.67 9.32 -4.91
CA ALA A 190 6.02 7.90 -4.96
C ALA A 190 4.88 7.00 -4.49
N ALA A 191 4.21 7.36 -3.38
CA ALA A 191 3.04 6.61 -2.90
C ALA A 191 1.88 6.63 -3.90
N SER A 192 1.66 7.75 -4.61
CA SER A 192 0.63 7.85 -5.66
C SER A 192 0.95 6.95 -6.86
N ASP A 193 2.18 7.00 -7.36
CA ASP A 193 2.62 6.21 -8.52
C ASP A 193 2.57 4.70 -8.20
N LEU A 194 2.96 4.31 -6.97
CA LEU A 194 2.87 2.92 -6.50
C LEU A 194 1.44 2.43 -6.38
N ARG A 195 0.51 3.25 -5.89
CA ARG A 195 -0.93 2.90 -5.84
C ARG A 195 -1.51 2.69 -7.23
N GLU A 196 -1.15 3.53 -8.19
CA GLU A 196 -1.56 3.38 -9.59
C GLU A 196 -0.99 2.10 -10.19
N ALA A 197 0.28 1.80 -9.96
CA ALA A 197 0.93 0.58 -10.41
C ALA A 197 0.31 -0.68 -9.77
N ILE A 198 0.01 -0.66 -8.46
CA ILE A 198 -0.69 -1.74 -7.75
C ILE A 198 -2.10 -1.96 -8.32
N HIS A 199 -2.79 -0.89 -8.70
CA HIS A 199 -4.12 -1.01 -9.32
C HIS A 199 -4.04 -1.76 -10.67
N ALA A 200 -2.99 -1.54 -11.44
CA ALA A 200 -2.73 -2.24 -12.70
C ALA A 200 -2.19 -3.66 -12.49
N HIS A 201 -1.27 -3.85 -11.56
CA HIS A 201 -0.52 -5.07 -11.30
C HIS A 201 -0.54 -5.46 -9.80
N PRO A 202 -1.72 -5.80 -9.24
CA PRO A 202 -1.83 -6.13 -7.81
C PRO A 202 -1.11 -7.43 -7.41
N GLU A 203 -0.74 -8.28 -8.36
CA GLU A 203 0.03 -9.51 -8.19
C GLU A 203 1.52 -9.26 -7.93
N ASP A 204 2.04 -8.06 -8.19
CA ASP A 204 3.46 -7.72 -8.03
C ASP A 204 3.81 -7.44 -6.56
N GLU A 205 4.52 -8.38 -5.94
CA GLU A 205 4.99 -8.30 -4.55
C GLU A 205 5.95 -7.11 -4.32
N GLY A 206 6.76 -6.78 -5.33
CA GLY A 206 7.72 -5.68 -5.27
C GLY A 206 7.05 -4.32 -5.10
N LEU A 207 5.90 -4.09 -5.75
CA LEU A 207 5.13 -2.86 -5.61
C LEU A 207 4.57 -2.70 -4.18
N TRP A 208 4.06 -3.79 -3.59
CA TRP A 208 3.51 -3.76 -2.24
C TRP A 208 4.58 -3.53 -1.17
N THR A 209 5.71 -4.23 -1.27
CA THR A 209 6.84 -4.04 -0.35
C THR A 209 7.41 -2.63 -0.44
N THR A 210 7.50 -2.09 -1.66
CA THR A 210 7.94 -0.71 -1.88
C THR A 210 6.95 0.29 -1.28
N LEU A 211 5.65 0.10 -1.49
CA LEU A 211 4.62 0.97 -0.89
C LEU A 211 4.68 0.95 0.64
N VAL A 212 4.85 -0.22 1.26
CA VAL A 212 5.00 -0.35 2.72
C VAL A 212 6.19 0.48 3.22
N ARG A 213 7.37 0.36 2.58
CA ARG A 213 8.57 1.14 2.93
C ARG A 213 8.36 2.65 2.77
N VAL A 214 7.75 3.07 1.67
CA VAL A 214 7.43 4.49 1.39
C VAL A 214 6.47 5.05 2.43
N LEU A 215 5.40 4.32 2.77
CA LEU A 215 4.43 4.74 3.77
C LEU A 215 5.04 4.78 5.17
N HIS A 216 5.87 3.80 5.53
CA HIS A 216 6.58 3.77 6.80
C HIS A 216 7.45 5.02 6.97
N ARG A 217 8.25 5.36 5.97
CA ARG A 217 9.11 6.55 5.97
C ARG A 217 8.31 7.86 6.01
N ARG A 218 7.18 7.90 5.30
CA ARG A 218 6.35 9.11 5.16
C ARG A 218 5.47 9.38 6.38
N ARG A 219 4.86 8.34 6.97
CA ARG A 219 3.78 8.45 7.97
C ARG A 219 3.93 7.52 9.18
N GLY A 220 4.95 6.69 9.20
CA GLY A 220 5.19 5.75 10.28
C GLY A 220 4.55 4.37 10.09
N ALA A 221 4.57 3.57 11.16
CA ALA A 221 4.23 2.14 11.13
C ALA A 221 2.75 1.86 10.82
N GLY A 222 1.82 2.71 11.25
CA GLY A 222 0.38 2.46 11.08
C GLY A 222 -0.05 2.36 9.62
N PRO A 223 0.18 3.39 8.78
CA PRO A 223 -0.11 3.33 7.36
C PRO A 223 0.63 2.21 6.61
N ALA A 224 1.88 1.91 7.01
CA ALA A 224 2.63 0.78 6.49
C ALA A 224 1.97 -0.56 6.82
N SER A 225 1.48 -0.72 8.05
CA SER A 225 0.74 -1.91 8.50
C SER A 225 -0.58 -2.08 7.73
N CYS A 226 -1.30 -0.99 7.46
CA CYS A 226 -2.50 -1.04 6.63
C CYS A 226 -2.19 -1.54 5.20
N ALA A 227 -1.10 -1.07 4.59
CA ALA A 227 -0.70 -1.51 3.27
C ALA A 227 -0.29 -2.99 3.24
N ALA A 228 0.48 -3.45 4.23
CA ALA A 228 0.82 -4.86 4.39
C ALA A 228 -0.43 -5.73 4.59
N SER A 229 -1.37 -5.30 5.44
CA SER A 229 -2.65 -5.98 5.65
C SER A 229 -3.50 -6.04 4.38
N ALA A 230 -3.47 -5.00 3.56
CA ALA A 230 -4.16 -4.96 2.26
C ALA A 230 -3.55 -5.97 1.28
N ALA A 231 -2.22 -6.05 1.21
CA ALA A 231 -1.51 -7.05 0.40
C ALA A 231 -1.85 -8.49 0.85
N ILE A 232 -1.82 -8.76 2.16
CA ILE A 232 -2.20 -10.06 2.74
C ILE A 232 -3.66 -10.38 2.43
N ALA A 233 -4.55 -9.39 2.48
CA ALA A 233 -5.97 -9.58 2.20
C ALA A 233 -6.24 -10.06 0.77
N ILE A 234 -5.39 -9.74 -0.20
CA ILE A 234 -5.49 -10.21 -1.59
C ILE A 234 -4.68 -11.47 -1.88
N GLY A 235 -3.90 -11.98 -0.91
CA GLY A 235 -3.22 -13.28 -1.01
C GLY A 235 -1.70 -13.25 -0.97
N HIS A 236 -1.06 -12.08 -0.82
CA HIS A 236 0.40 -12.04 -0.63
C HIS A 236 0.79 -12.66 0.72
N PRO A 237 1.94 -13.34 0.79
CA PRO A 237 2.39 -13.97 2.03
C PRO A 237 2.80 -12.92 3.08
N ALA A 238 2.42 -13.14 4.34
CA ALA A 238 2.76 -12.24 5.44
C ALA A 238 4.28 -12.12 5.67
N SER A 239 5.04 -13.18 5.34
CA SER A 239 6.51 -13.20 5.44
C SER A 239 7.21 -12.12 4.61
N LEU A 240 6.58 -11.57 3.58
CA LEU A 240 7.13 -10.46 2.80
C LEU A 240 7.29 -9.17 3.63
N PHE A 241 6.54 -9.05 4.72
CA PHE A 241 6.46 -7.83 5.54
C PHE A 241 7.03 -8.03 6.95
N GLU A 242 7.65 -9.19 7.23
CA GLU A 242 8.32 -9.47 8.50
C GLU A 242 9.55 -8.57 8.66
N GLY A 243 9.51 -7.68 9.64
CA GLY A 243 10.56 -6.70 9.92
C GLY A 243 10.21 -5.25 9.59
N ASP A 244 9.31 -5.01 8.63
CA ASP A 244 8.86 -3.66 8.28
C ASP A 244 7.61 -3.23 9.09
N VAL A 245 6.89 -4.19 9.66
CA VAL A 245 5.60 -3.95 10.34
C VAL A 245 5.53 -4.72 11.66
N THR A 246 5.89 -4.08 12.74
CA THR A 246 5.59 -4.52 14.10
C THR A 246 4.31 -3.83 14.60
N GLY A 247 3.19 -4.17 14.00
CA GLY A 247 1.88 -3.72 14.45
C GLY A 247 0.93 -4.90 14.40
N ASN A 248 0.69 -5.54 15.53
CA ASN A 248 -0.48 -6.39 15.69
C ASN A 248 -1.69 -5.53 15.36
N GLY A 249 -2.54 -5.98 14.43
CA GLY A 249 -3.88 -5.44 14.24
C GLY A 249 -4.71 -5.67 15.51
N GLU A 250 -4.33 -5.02 16.58
CA GLU A 250 -5.02 -5.07 17.86
C GLU A 250 -6.15 -4.05 17.84
N THR A 251 -7.30 -4.64 18.01
CA THR A 251 -8.53 -4.09 18.60
C THR A 251 -9.01 -2.76 18.04
N LEU A 252 -10.30 -2.75 17.71
CA LEU A 252 -11.12 -1.54 17.70
C LEU A 252 -10.53 -0.55 18.71
N GLY A 253 -9.68 0.35 18.23
CA GLY A 253 -9.28 1.47 19.06
C GLY A 253 -10.58 2.10 19.54
N GLU A 254 -10.67 2.45 20.81
CA GLU A 254 -11.83 3.14 21.37
C GLU A 254 -12.00 4.45 20.59
N ALA A 255 -12.72 4.37 19.46
CA ALA A 255 -13.13 5.56 18.76
C ALA A 255 -13.89 6.42 19.76
N SER A 256 -13.45 7.65 19.96
CA SER A 256 -14.21 8.58 20.78
C SER A 256 -15.55 8.83 20.09
N ALA A 257 -16.62 8.22 20.61
CA ALA A 257 -17.97 8.48 20.12
C ALA A 257 -18.43 9.89 20.63
N PRO A 258 -19.15 10.64 19.79
CA PRO A 258 -19.53 10.41 18.42
C PRO A 258 -18.45 10.82 17.41
N LEU A 259 -18.39 10.13 16.27
CA LEU A 259 -17.44 10.43 15.18
C LEU A 259 -17.62 11.88 14.70
N PRO A 260 -16.52 12.64 14.49
CA PRO A 260 -16.59 13.99 13.95
C PRO A 260 -17.29 14.04 12.58
N ALA A 261 -18.20 14.98 12.38
CA ALA A 261 -18.96 15.10 11.13
C ALA A 261 -18.08 15.30 9.88
N VAL A 262 -16.86 15.82 10.05
CA VAL A 262 -15.88 15.99 8.95
C VAL A 262 -15.46 14.66 8.32
N ILE A 263 -15.47 13.57 9.08
CA ILE A 263 -15.13 12.22 8.60
C ILE A 263 -16.04 11.79 7.46
N ASP A 264 -17.33 12.16 7.51
CA ASP A 264 -18.30 11.84 6.45
C ASP A 264 -17.93 12.45 5.09
N GLY A 265 -17.19 13.56 5.09
CA GLY A 265 -16.66 14.16 3.87
C GLY A 265 -15.44 13.41 3.31
N ILE A 266 -14.65 12.80 4.18
CA ILE A 266 -13.42 12.08 3.80
C ILE A 266 -13.72 10.66 3.33
N VAL A 267 -14.60 9.94 4.05
CA VAL A 267 -14.95 8.56 3.70
C VAL A 267 -15.92 8.47 2.51
N ALA A 268 -16.70 9.51 2.23
CA ALA A 268 -17.62 9.51 1.11
C ALA A 268 -16.85 9.47 -0.22
N PRO A 269 -17.20 8.53 -1.13
CA PRO A 269 -16.57 8.50 -2.43
C PRO A 269 -16.98 9.74 -3.27
N PRO A 270 -16.11 10.25 -4.16
CA PRO A 270 -16.43 11.40 -5.03
C PRO A 270 -17.69 11.20 -5.88
N THR A 271 -18.02 9.94 -6.19
CA THR A 271 -19.21 9.52 -6.94
C THR A 271 -20.51 9.66 -6.15
N LEU A 272 -20.44 9.90 -4.82
CA LEU A 272 -21.58 10.17 -3.95
C LEU A 272 -21.49 11.58 -3.36
N PRO A 273 -21.80 12.63 -4.13
CA PRO A 273 -21.66 14.01 -3.68
C PRO A 273 -22.58 14.33 -2.50
N PRO A 274 -22.22 15.33 -1.67
CA PRO A 274 -23.02 15.74 -0.50
C PRO A 274 -24.48 16.07 -0.87
N THR A 275 -24.70 16.67 -2.04
CA THR A 275 -26.02 17.01 -2.61
C THR A 275 -26.93 15.78 -2.70
N VAL A 276 -26.40 14.64 -3.22
CA VAL A 276 -27.18 13.39 -3.31
C VAL A 276 -27.51 12.86 -1.92
N ARG A 277 -26.54 12.81 -1.02
CA ARG A 277 -26.75 12.34 0.37
C ARG A 277 -27.80 13.19 1.07
N ARG A 278 -27.73 14.51 0.93
CA ARG A 278 -28.69 15.44 1.53
C ARG A 278 -30.09 15.29 0.93
N LEU A 279 -30.19 15.08 -0.38
CA LEU A 279 -31.46 14.84 -1.06
C LEU A 279 -32.16 13.58 -0.53
N PHE A 280 -31.43 12.48 -0.38
CA PHE A 280 -31.99 11.24 0.19
C PHE A 280 -32.42 11.43 1.65
N ALA A 281 -31.62 12.11 2.46
CA ALA A 281 -31.99 12.41 3.85
C ALA A 281 -33.27 13.26 3.97
N LEU A 282 -33.50 14.19 3.06
CA LEU A 282 -34.72 15.02 3.04
C LEU A 282 -35.95 14.28 2.55
N CYS A 283 -35.77 13.31 1.66
CA CYS A 283 -36.85 12.57 0.99
C CYS A 283 -36.99 11.12 1.48
N GLU A 284 -36.36 10.73 2.58
CA GLU A 284 -36.28 9.35 3.09
C GLU A 284 -37.59 8.57 3.02
N HIS A 285 -38.64 9.06 3.69
CA HIS A 285 -39.96 8.41 3.75
C HIS A 285 -40.62 8.28 2.38
N SER A 286 -40.27 9.13 1.46
CA SER A 286 -40.80 9.12 0.11
C SER A 286 -40.07 8.08 -0.75
N PHE A 287 -38.75 7.98 -0.62
CA PHE A 287 -37.98 6.97 -1.31
C PHE A 287 -38.34 5.55 -0.83
N ASP A 288 -38.59 5.33 0.45
CA ASP A 288 -39.06 4.03 0.96
C ASP A 288 -40.41 3.60 0.37
N LYS A 289 -41.31 4.55 0.05
CA LYS A 289 -42.60 4.27 -0.62
C LYS A 289 -42.46 4.01 -2.11
N VAL A 290 -41.56 4.73 -2.77
CA VAL A 290 -41.34 4.66 -4.22
C VAL A 290 -40.43 3.48 -4.57
N LEU A 291 -39.44 3.17 -3.72
CA LEU A 291 -38.48 2.10 -3.83
C LEU A 291 -38.63 1.13 -2.62
N PRO A 292 -39.75 0.40 -2.52
CA PRO A 292 -40.08 -0.38 -1.33
C PRO A 292 -39.12 -1.56 -1.16
N PHE A 293 -38.89 -1.93 0.10
CA PHE A 293 -38.15 -3.15 0.42
C PHE A 293 -39.08 -4.37 0.20
N ASP A 294 -38.62 -5.33 -0.61
CA ASP A 294 -39.32 -6.56 -0.89
C ASP A 294 -39.12 -7.59 0.25
N ALA A 295 -39.97 -7.52 1.27
CA ALA A 295 -39.93 -8.41 2.43
C ALA A 295 -40.25 -9.87 2.08
N ASP A 296 -40.98 -10.13 1.01
CA ASP A 296 -41.35 -11.49 0.59
C ASP A 296 -40.17 -12.16 -0.18
N ALA A 297 -39.48 -11.43 -1.06
CA ALA A 297 -38.25 -11.91 -1.69
C ALA A 297 -37.19 -12.27 -0.63
N TRP A 298 -37.09 -11.48 0.43
CA TRP A 298 -36.16 -11.73 1.55
C TRP A 298 -36.71 -12.74 2.59
N ARG A 299 -37.91 -13.31 2.38
CA ARG A 299 -38.53 -14.33 3.23
C ARG A 299 -38.61 -13.95 4.73
N LEU A 300 -38.74 -12.67 5.05
CA LEU A 300 -38.71 -12.17 6.43
C LEU A 300 -39.84 -12.69 7.31
N ARG A 301 -41.00 -12.99 6.72
CA ARG A 301 -42.18 -13.48 7.47
C ARG A 301 -42.01 -14.89 8.01
N LYS A 302 -41.02 -15.65 7.53
CA LYS A 302 -40.78 -17.05 7.90
C LYS A 302 -39.57 -17.22 8.81
N ALA A 303 -38.84 -16.18 9.06
CA ALA A 303 -37.62 -16.22 9.87
C ALA A 303 -37.94 -16.01 11.36
N GLY A 304 -37.20 -16.67 12.23
CA GLY A 304 -37.20 -16.43 13.67
C GLY A 304 -36.58 -15.08 14.04
N GLY A 305 -36.52 -14.77 15.33
CA GLY A 305 -35.79 -13.60 15.83
C GLY A 305 -34.28 -13.79 15.73
N PRO A 306 -33.50 -12.67 15.76
CA PRO A 306 -32.05 -12.72 15.84
C PRO A 306 -31.59 -13.33 17.17
N SER A 307 -30.36 -13.91 17.17
CA SER A 307 -29.73 -14.34 18.42
C SER A 307 -29.40 -13.11 19.29
N ARG A 308 -29.38 -13.30 20.61
CA ARG A 308 -29.04 -12.23 21.56
C ARG A 308 -27.65 -11.67 21.29
N GLY A 309 -26.67 -12.51 20.96
CA GLY A 309 -25.30 -12.08 20.65
C GLY A 309 -25.22 -11.15 19.43
N LEU A 310 -25.98 -11.43 18.35
CA LEU A 310 -26.03 -10.53 17.19
C LEU A 310 -26.66 -9.17 17.53
N VAL A 311 -27.65 -9.14 18.41
CA VAL A 311 -28.25 -7.86 18.85
C VAL A 311 -27.26 -7.06 19.67
N GLU A 312 -26.55 -7.69 20.60
CA GLU A 312 -25.52 -7.06 21.43
C GLU A 312 -24.35 -6.53 20.57
N GLU A 313 -23.83 -7.32 19.61
CA GLU A 313 -22.79 -6.89 18.69
C GLU A 313 -23.23 -5.70 17.82
N ALA A 314 -24.44 -5.74 17.27
CA ALA A 314 -24.95 -4.63 16.45
C ALA A 314 -25.21 -3.36 17.29
N GLY A 315 -25.65 -3.52 18.54
CA GLY A 315 -25.85 -2.43 19.51
C GLY A 315 -24.52 -1.74 19.84
N ALA A 316 -23.46 -2.49 20.11
CA ALA A 316 -22.13 -1.95 20.36
C ALA A 316 -21.59 -1.15 19.17
N VAL A 317 -21.78 -1.65 17.95
CA VAL A 317 -21.38 -0.90 16.74
C VAL A 317 -22.23 0.36 16.54
N ALA A 318 -23.52 0.32 16.85
CA ALA A 318 -24.39 1.49 16.77
C ALA A 318 -23.95 2.58 17.76
N GLU A 319 -23.55 2.21 18.97
CA GLU A 319 -22.99 3.14 19.97
C GLU A 319 -21.73 3.83 19.46
N LEU A 320 -20.78 3.09 18.85
CA LEU A 320 -19.57 3.65 18.23
C LEU A 320 -19.90 4.66 17.10
N LEU A 321 -20.97 4.42 16.37
CA LEU A 321 -21.44 5.31 15.31
C LEU A 321 -22.30 6.48 15.82
N GLY A 322 -22.64 6.53 17.11
CA GLY A 322 -23.55 7.52 17.68
C GLY A 322 -24.99 7.37 17.17
N ILE A 323 -25.40 6.15 16.86
CA ILE A 323 -26.72 5.82 16.27
C ILE A 323 -27.60 5.13 17.33
N SER A 324 -28.92 5.33 17.27
CA SER A 324 -29.86 4.63 18.13
C SER A 324 -29.81 3.11 17.92
N GLU A 325 -30.14 2.34 18.97
CA GLU A 325 -30.13 0.87 18.96
C GLU A 325 -30.92 0.32 17.75
N PRO A 326 -30.28 -0.50 16.90
CA PRO A 326 -30.90 -0.96 15.66
C PRO A 326 -31.93 -2.08 15.88
N ARG A 327 -32.86 -2.22 14.94
CA ARG A 327 -33.75 -3.38 14.85
C ARG A 327 -33.16 -4.39 13.88
N LEU A 328 -32.99 -5.64 14.34
CA LEU A 328 -32.51 -6.73 13.50
C LEU A 328 -33.67 -7.62 13.06
N LYS A 329 -33.72 -7.99 11.79
CA LYS A 329 -34.61 -9.00 11.22
C LYS A 329 -33.78 -10.10 10.59
N VAL A 330 -34.22 -11.34 10.68
CA VAL A 330 -33.47 -12.50 10.15
C VAL A 330 -34.04 -12.93 8.81
N THR A 331 -33.16 -13.35 7.90
CA THR A 331 -33.51 -13.95 6.62
C THR A 331 -32.71 -15.23 6.36
N TYR A 332 -33.32 -16.17 5.61
CA TYR A 332 -32.61 -17.34 5.07
C TYR A 332 -32.41 -17.25 3.55
N ALA A 333 -32.80 -16.13 2.93
CA ALA A 333 -32.59 -15.90 1.50
C ALA A 333 -31.10 -15.56 1.18
N ALA A 334 -30.39 -14.93 2.14
CA ALA A 334 -28.98 -14.62 2.05
C ALA A 334 -28.28 -15.01 3.38
N PRO A 335 -27.76 -16.24 3.50
CA PRO A 335 -27.31 -16.80 4.78
C PRO A 335 -26.20 -15.99 5.47
N ALA A 336 -25.26 -15.39 4.71
CA ALA A 336 -24.21 -14.50 5.22
C ALA A 336 -24.50 -13.02 4.98
N GLY A 337 -25.72 -12.66 4.55
CA GLY A 337 -26.08 -11.29 4.19
C GLY A 337 -26.24 -10.38 5.40
N CYS A 338 -25.92 -9.09 5.20
CA CYS A 338 -26.21 -8.01 6.13
C CYS A 338 -26.69 -6.80 5.30
N MET A 339 -28.00 -6.57 5.26
CA MET A 339 -28.61 -5.58 4.36
C MET A 339 -29.35 -4.50 5.16
N PRO A 340 -29.06 -3.21 4.91
CA PRO A 340 -29.83 -2.11 5.52
C PRO A 340 -31.22 -1.99 4.88
N ILE A 341 -32.23 -1.82 5.72
CA ILE A 341 -33.60 -1.47 5.26
C ILE A 341 -33.82 0.04 5.37
N GLY A 342 -33.33 0.68 6.41
CA GLY A 342 -33.63 2.07 6.79
C GLY A 342 -34.62 2.15 7.97
N GLY A 343 -35.17 3.32 8.19
CA GLY A 343 -36.10 3.61 9.27
C GLY A 343 -35.47 4.21 10.52
N ASP A 344 -36.31 4.67 11.45
CA ASP A 344 -35.91 5.18 12.76
C ASP A 344 -36.65 4.41 13.86
N PRO A 345 -35.93 3.60 14.70
CA PRO A 345 -34.48 3.29 14.62
C PRO A 345 -34.11 2.48 13.38
N PRO A 346 -32.80 2.52 13.00
CA PRO A 346 -32.28 1.82 11.82
C PRO A 346 -32.60 0.32 11.86
N THR A 347 -33.08 -0.21 10.75
CA THR A 347 -33.43 -1.64 10.63
C THR A 347 -32.47 -2.33 9.67
N ILE A 348 -31.91 -3.47 10.08
CA ILE A 348 -30.99 -4.30 9.30
C ILE A 348 -31.59 -5.71 9.17
N VAL A 349 -31.44 -6.30 7.99
CA VAL A 349 -31.71 -7.73 7.76
C VAL A 349 -30.39 -8.49 7.82
N VAL A 350 -30.32 -9.50 8.68
CA VAL A 350 -29.15 -10.36 8.85
C VAL A 350 -29.47 -11.78 8.40
N GLY A 351 -28.48 -12.45 7.80
CA GLY A 351 -28.59 -13.85 7.42
C GLY A 351 -28.71 -14.78 8.62
N GLY A 352 -29.58 -15.81 8.53
CA GLY A 352 -29.78 -16.76 9.62
C GLY A 352 -28.53 -17.56 10.01
N ASN A 353 -27.55 -17.67 9.13
CA ASN A 353 -26.27 -18.34 9.36
C ASN A 353 -25.10 -17.37 9.53
N LEU A 354 -25.35 -16.05 9.59
CA LEU A 354 -24.30 -15.03 9.67
C LEU A 354 -23.29 -15.33 10.78
N GLN A 355 -23.76 -15.68 11.97
CA GLN A 355 -22.93 -15.96 13.14
C GLN A 355 -21.99 -17.18 12.95
N HIS A 356 -22.42 -18.18 12.15
CA HIS A 356 -21.63 -19.39 11.88
C HIS A 356 -20.70 -19.24 10.67
N MET A 357 -21.05 -18.39 9.73
CA MET A 357 -20.29 -18.18 8.49
C MET A 357 -19.23 -17.09 8.61
N THR A 358 -19.32 -16.24 9.65
CA THR A 358 -18.44 -15.08 9.81
C THR A 358 -17.79 -15.05 11.18
N THR A 359 -16.59 -14.49 11.26
CA THR A 359 -15.91 -14.17 12.51
C THR A 359 -16.55 -12.95 13.18
N ALA A 360 -16.24 -12.70 14.45
CA ALA A 360 -16.71 -11.52 15.15
C ALA A 360 -16.26 -10.21 14.46
N ARG A 361 -15.00 -10.15 13.99
CA ARG A 361 -14.45 -8.98 13.27
C ARG A 361 -15.18 -8.73 11.94
N GLU A 362 -15.44 -9.77 11.17
CA GLU A 362 -16.24 -9.68 9.94
C GLU A 362 -17.66 -9.15 10.22
N ARG A 363 -18.29 -9.58 11.31
CA ARG A 363 -19.64 -9.09 11.70
C ARG A 363 -19.62 -7.63 12.11
N VAL A 364 -18.62 -7.19 12.86
CA VAL A 364 -18.44 -5.76 13.20
C VAL A 364 -18.36 -4.91 11.95
N PHE A 365 -17.57 -5.33 10.95
CA PHE A 365 -17.49 -4.66 9.66
C PHE A 365 -18.87 -4.59 8.96
N LEU A 366 -19.57 -5.71 8.85
CA LEU A 366 -20.88 -5.78 8.20
C LEU A 366 -21.94 -4.92 8.90
N PHE A 367 -21.94 -4.90 10.25
CA PHE A 367 -22.85 -4.05 11.02
C PHE A 367 -22.51 -2.57 10.84
N ALA A 368 -21.25 -2.18 10.91
CA ALA A 368 -20.84 -0.80 10.71
C ALA A 368 -21.24 -0.28 9.31
N ARG A 369 -20.99 -1.09 8.28
CA ARG A 369 -21.44 -0.84 6.91
C ARG A 369 -22.96 -0.62 6.81
N ALA A 370 -23.71 -1.57 7.29
CA ALA A 370 -25.17 -1.54 7.15
C ALA A 370 -25.81 -0.41 7.97
N LEU A 371 -25.33 -0.18 9.19
CA LEU A 371 -25.79 0.90 10.06
C LEU A 371 -25.48 2.27 9.49
N LYS A 372 -24.28 2.47 8.93
CA LYS A 372 -23.91 3.73 8.28
C LYS A 372 -24.84 4.06 7.11
N ILE A 373 -25.13 3.08 6.27
CA ILE A 373 -26.03 3.26 5.12
C ILE A 373 -27.47 3.54 5.59
N ALA A 374 -27.95 2.79 6.59
CA ALA A 374 -29.30 2.96 7.13
C ALA A 374 -29.49 4.32 7.80
N SER A 375 -28.55 4.75 8.64
CA SER A 375 -28.61 6.03 9.36
C SER A 375 -28.50 7.26 8.44
N ASN A 376 -27.86 7.12 7.29
CA ASN A 376 -27.82 8.16 6.26
C ASN A 376 -29.02 8.14 5.29
N HIS A 377 -30.02 7.30 5.56
CA HIS A 377 -31.24 7.18 4.74
C HIS A 377 -31.01 6.74 3.28
N LEU A 378 -29.88 6.07 3.03
CA LEU A 378 -29.42 5.66 1.70
C LEU A 378 -29.87 4.24 1.30
N ALA A 379 -30.47 3.49 2.23
CA ALA A 379 -30.87 2.11 2.00
C ALA A 379 -31.85 1.92 0.82
N PRO A 380 -32.84 2.80 0.55
CA PRO A 380 -33.69 2.68 -0.63
C PRO A 380 -32.91 2.75 -1.94
N ALA A 381 -31.95 3.65 -2.03
CA ALA A 381 -31.15 3.82 -3.24
C ALA A 381 -30.13 2.70 -3.45
N LEU A 382 -29.59 2.11 -2.36
CA LEU A 382 -28.68 0.95 -2.45
C LEU A 382 -29.37 -0.26 -3.11
N ARG A 383 -30.63 -0.51 -2.77
CA ARG A 383 -31.41 -1.68 -3.24
C ARG A 383 -32.21 -1.46 -4.51
N ALA A 384 -32.30 -0.21 -4.96
CA ALA A 384 -33.08 0.13 -6.15
C ALA A 384 -32.42 -0.40 -7.41
N ARG A 385 -33.26 -0.78 -8.39
CA ARG A 385 -32.73 -1.02 -9.72
C ARG A 385 -32.31 0.34 -10.34
N PRO A 386 -31.23 0.37 -11.13
CA PRO A 386 -30.76 1.61 -11.73
C PRO A 386 -31.84 2.42 -12.45
N GLU A 387 -32.76 1.71 -13.15
CA GLU A 387 -33.86 2.34 -13.90
C GLU A 387 -34.89 3.02 -12.98
N ASP A 388 -35.23 2.36 -11.85
CA ASP A 388 -36.20 2.90 -10.89
C ASP A 388 -35.61 4.11 -10.14
N LEU A 389 -34.31 4.06 -9.84
CA LEU A 389 -33.59 5.17 -9.23
C LEU A 389 -33.49 6.36 -10.20
N ASP A 390 -33.18 6.09 -11.45
CA ASP A 390 -33.12 7.10 -12.51
C ASP A 390 -34.48 7.76 -12.71
N ASP A 391 -35.59 6.98 -12.75
CA ASP A 391 -36.94 7.49 -12.81
C ASP A 391 -37.28 8.42 -11.64
N ALA A 392 -36.88 8.02 -10.42
CA ALA A 392 -37.14 8.81 -9.22
C ALA A 392 -36.36 10.14 -9.22
N LEU A 393 -35.09 10.11 -9.62
CA LEU A 393 -34.25 11.31 -9.72
C LEU A 393 -34.72 12.23 -10.85
N LEU A 394 -35.06 11.67 -12.03
CA LEU A 394 -35.61 12.44 -13.14
C LEU A 394 -36.96 13.08 -12.79
N ALA A 395 -37.81 12.39 -12.00
CA ALA A 395 -39.06 12.96 -11.53
C ALA A 395 -38.84 14.20 -10.66
N LEU A 396 -37.79 14.21 -9.83
CA LEU A 396 -37.40 15.39 -9.05
C LEU A 396 -36.83 16.51 -9.94
N LEU A 397 -36.09 16.15 -11.00
CA LEU A 397 -35.50 17.08 -11.97
C LEU A 397 -36.51 17.67 -12.97
N GLN A 398 -37.76 17.14 -13.01
CA GLN A 398 -38.77 17.59 -13.98
C GLN A 398 -39.05 19.09 -13.87
N GLY A 399 -38.85 19.79 -14.99
CA GLY A 399 -38.96 21.24 -15.09
C GLY A 399 -37.63 21.99 -15.05
N HIS A 400 -36.55 21.33 -14.65
CA HIS A 400 -35.22 21.92 -14.53
C HIS A 400 -34.20 21.41 -15.57
N ASP A 401 -34.48 20.27 -16.24
CA ASP A 401 -33.64 19.72 -17.30
C ASP A 401 -34.47 19.28 -18.51
N ALA A 402 -34.58 20.18 -19.49
CA ALA A 402 -35.32 19.93 -20.73
C ALA A 402 -34.69 18.82 -21.62
N ARG A 403 -33.38 18.52 -21.44
CA ARG A 403 -32.67 17.54 -22.27
C ARG A 403 -32.99 16.10 -21.91
N ARG A 404 -33.39 15.85 -20.67
CA ARG A 404 -33.72 14.51 -20.15
C ARG A 404 -35.22 14.21 -20.12
N ALA A 405 -36.07 15.24 -20.30
CA ALA A 405 -37.52 15.13 -20.21
C ALA A 405 -38.19 14.41 -21.42
N ASP A 406 -37.54 14.33 -22.58
CA ASP A 406 -38.13 13.88 -23.83
C ASP A 406 -38.29 12.35 -24.01
N GLN A 407 -37.81 11.54 -23.09
CA GLN A 407 -37.76 10.09 -23.31
C GLN A 407 -38.75 9.24 -22.49
N ARG A 408 -39.60 9.83 -21.60
CA ARG A 408 -40.46 9.09 -20.68
C ARG A 408 -41.90 9.66 -20.61
N ASP A 409 -42.85 8.80 -20.15
CA ASP A 409 -44.25 9.22 -19.99
C ASP A 409 -44.38 10.37 -18.97
N PRO A 410 -44.81 11.58 -19.43
CA PRO A 410 -44.88 12.77 -18.59
C PRO A 410 -45.83 12.62 -17.41
N ARG A 411 -46.89 11.81 -17.55
CA ARG A 411 -47.90 11.57 -16.45
C ARG A 411 -47.28 10.73 -15.34
N LYS A 412 -46.62 9.65 -15.71
CA LYS A 412 -45.91 8.76 -14.76
C LYS A 412 -44.86 9.52 -13.96
N THR A 413 -44.05 10.33 -14.63
CA THR A 413 -43.02 11.18 -14.03
C THR A 413 -43.61 12.20 -13.05
N GLN A 414 -44.72 12.85 -13.44
CA GLN A 414 -45.40 13.83 -12.58
C GLN A 414 -46.01 13.19 -11.32
N ASP A 415 -46.60 12.01 -11.44
CA ASP A 415 -47.19 11.27 -10.28
C ASP A 415 -46.08 10.77 -9.36
N LEU A 416 -44.97 10.34 -9.90
CA LEU A 416 -43.77 9.96 -9.13
C LEU A 416 -43.20 11.17 -8.35
N ARG A 417 -43.10 12.34 -8.98
CA ARG A 417 -42.68 13.59 -8.33
C ARG A 417 -43.63 13.96 -7.18
N LYS A 418 -44.96 13.91 -7.41
CA LYS A 418 -45.93 14.17 -6.35
C LYS A 418 -45.76 13.22 -5.17
N SER A 419 -45.52 11.94 -5.44
CA SER A 419 -45.27 10.92 -4.44
C SER A 419 -44.04 11.19 -3.62
N LEU A 420 -42.92 11.54 -4.29
CA LEU A 420 -41.66 11.90 -3.64
C LEU A 420 -41.75 13.16 -2.79
N LEU A 421 -42.44 14.20 -3.25
CA LEU A 421 -42.58 15.46 -2.51
C LEU A 421 -43.69 15.43 -1.43
N LYS A 422 -44.52 14.40 -1.41
CA LYS A 422 -45.67 14.32 -0.47
C LYS A 422 -45.21 14.25 0.99
N ALA A 423 -44.17 13.53 1.30
CA ALA A 423 -43.67 13.36 2.66
C ALA A 423 -42.66 14.46 3.05
N VAL A 424 -42.17 15.26 2.09
CA VAL A 424 -41.27 16.38 2.36
C VAL A 424 -42.05 17.55 2.97
N PRO A 425 -41.68 18.03 4.18
CA PRO A 425 -42.33 19.18 4.79
C PRO A 425 -42.27 20.41 3.88
N ARG A 426 -43.34 21.20 3.78
CA ARG A 426 -43.40 22.35 2.88
C ARG A 426 -42.22 23.30 3.02
N ARG A 427 -41.77 23.56 4.26
CA ARG A 427 -40.61 24.42 4.57
C ARG A 427 -39.26 23.91 4.03
N ARG A 428 -39.16 22.63 3.64
CA ARG A 428 -37.93 22.03 3.10
C ARG A 428 -37.98 21.79 1.59
N ARG A 429 -39.10 22.10 0.93
CA ARG A 429 -39.26 21.87 -0.51
C ARG A 429 -38.33 22.76 -1.34
N ASP A 430 -38.10 24.01 -0.90
CA ASP A 430 -37.17 24.93 -1.56
C ASP A 430 -35.73 24.42 -1.47
N GLU A 431 -35.37 23.77 -0.33
CA GLU A 431 -34.07 23.12 -0.18
C GLU A 431 -33.93 21.92 -1.16
N VAL A 432 -34.97 21.09 -1.27
CA VAL A 432 -34.98 19.98 -2.26
C VAL A 432 -34.84 20.50 -3.67
N GLU A 433 -35.55 21.57 -4.03
CA GLU A 433 -35.47 22.18 -5.36
C GLU A 433 -34.05 22.72 -5.66
N SER A 434 -33.41 23.37 -4.70
CA SER A 434 -32.03 23.85 -4.82
C SER A 434 -31.05 22.71 -5.04
N LEU A 435 -31.16 21.61 -4.27
CA LEU A 435 -30.31 20.43 -4.41
C LEU A 435 -30.52 19.73 -5.76
N VAL A 436 -31.74 19.68 -6.23
CA VAL A 436 -32.09 19.11 -7.55
C VAL A 436 -31.49 19.94 -8.68
N LEU A 437 -31.53 21.27 -8.60
CA LEU A 437 -30.88 22.17 -9.57
C LEU A 437 -29.36 22.00 -9.59
N GLU A 438 -28.73 21.91 -8.42
CA GLU A 438 -27.31 21.64 -8.29
C GLU A 438 -26.93 20.29 -8.93
N LEU A 439 -27.72 19.26 -8.68
CA LEU A 439 -27.51 17.93 -9.25
C LEU A 439 -27.66 17.94 -10.79
N ALA A 440 -28.65 18.67 -11.31
CA ALA A 440 -28.85 18.86 -12.76
C ALA A 440 -27.65 19.51 -13.46
N GLY A 441 -26.97 20.42 -12.75
CA GLY A 441 -25.76 21.09 -13.22
C GLY A 441 -24.47 20.26 -13.12
N THR A 442 -24.51 19.07 -12.48
CA THR A 442 -23.34 18.21 -12.27
C THR A 442 -23.17 17.23 -13.45
N PRO A 443 -22.15 17.41 -14.33
CA PRO A 443 -22.05 16.64 -15.59
C PRO A 443 -21.74 15.15 -15.40
N VAL A 444 -21.21 14.76 -14.25
CA VAL A 444 -20.65 13.42 -13.97
C VAL A 444 -21.62 12.53 -13.17
N PHE A 445 -22.79 13.05 -12.77
CA PHE A 445 -23.72 12.26 -11.98
C PHE A 445 -24.40 11.17 -12.83
N SER A 446 -24.23 9.90 -12.39
CA SER A 446 -24.88 8.72 -12.98
C SER A 446 -25.66 7.96 -11.92
N SER A 447 -26.96 7.78 -12.13
CA SER A 447 -27.81 6.94 -11.26
C SER A 447 -27.31 5.49 -11.18
N GLN A 448 -26.64 5.00 -12.20
CA GLN A 448 -26.05 3.65 -12.23
C GLN A 448 -24.90 3.50 -11.22
N ALA A 449 -24.16 4.56 -10.95
CA ALA A 449 -23.05 4.54 -10.01
C ALA A 449 -23.49 4.69 -8.53
N VAL A 450 -24.69 5.19 -8.28
CA VAL A 450 -25.17 5.52 -6.92
C VAL A 450 -25.22 4.31 -5.98
N PRO A 451 -25.77 3.14 -6.35
CA PRO A 451 -25.78 1.99 -5.45
C PRO A 451 -24.39 1.55 -5.01
N PHE A 452 -23.44 1.50 -5.95
CA PHE A 452 -22.05 1.16 -5.65
C PHE A 452 -21.38 2.21 -4.76
N ALA A 453 -21.58 3.50 -5.04
CA ALA A 453 -21.04 4.59 -4.23
C ALA A 453 -21.62 4.60 -2.79
N ILE A 454 -22.87 4.20 -2.61
CA ILE A 454 -23.47 4.01 -1.29
C ILE A 454 -22.87 2.82 -0.55
N ALA A 455 -22.67 1.70 -1.24
CA ALA A 455 -21.95 0.54 -0.69
C ALA A 455 -20.55 0.96 -0.23
N GLU A 456 -19.82 1.64 -1.08
CA GLU A 456 -18.46 2.15 -0.84
C GLU A 456 -18.41 3.11 0.37
N LEU A 457 -19.39 4.00 0.56
CA LEU A 457 -19.49 4.83 1.77
C LEU A 457 -19.59 3.97 3.03
N GLY A 458 -20.42 2.94 3.01
CA GLY A 458 -20.57 2.00 4.11
C GLY A 458 -19.29 1.22 4.39
N ASP A 459 -18.67 0.69 3.34
CA ASP A 459 -17.45 -0.11 3.40
C ASP A 459 -16.26 0.71 3.93
N ARG A 460 -16.06 1.92 3.44
CA ARG A 460 -15.02 2.85 3.90
C ARG A 460 -15.20 3.25 5.36
N THR A 461 -16.44 3.53 5.77
CA THR A 461 -16.74 3.82 7.19
C THR A 461 -16.45 2.60 8.08
N ALA A 462 -16.86 1.41 7.64
CA ALA A 462 -16.63 0.18 8.38
C ALA A 462 -15.14 -0.16 8.49
N LEU A 463 -14.39 -0.01 7.39
CA LEU A 463 -12.94 -0.22 7.41
C LEU A 463 -12.22 0.81 8.29
N MET A 464 -12.59 2.08 8.22
CA MET A 464 -12.05 3.14 9.07
C MET A 464 -12.20 2.79 10.55
N LEU A 465 -13.36 2.25 10.96
CA LEU A 465 -13.62 1.83 12.34
C LEU A 465 -12.85 0.57 12.74
N THR A 466 -12.77 -0.43 11.86
CA THR A 466 -12.20 -1.74 12.20
C THR A 466 -10.70 -1.83 11.98
N GLY A 467 -10.15 -1.13 10.99
CA GLY A 467 -8.76 -1.23 10.56
C GLY A 467 -8.34 -2.61 10.02
N ASP A 468 -9.24 -3.58 9.99
CA ASP A 468 -8.96 -4.98 9.66
C ASP A 468 -9.32 -5.26 8.20
N VAL A 469 -8.37 -5.02 7.29
CA VAL A 469 -8.57 -5.22 5.84
C VAL A 469 -8.87 -6.69 5.48
N PRO A 470 -8.16 -7.70 6.02
CA PRO A 470 -8.48 -9.10 5.74
C PRO A 470 -9.91 -9.49 6.13
N SER A 471 -10.36 -9.08 7.31
CA SER A 471 -11.74 -9.35 7.75
C SER A 471 -12.77 -8.63 6.89
N ALA A 472 -12.52 -7.38 6.49
CA ALA A 472 -13.39 -6.63 5.59
C ALA A 472 -13.55 -7.32 4.23
N VAL A 473 -12.43 -7.70 3.61
CA VAL A 473 -12.41 -8.42 2.32
C VAL A 473 -13.15 -9.76 2.45
N ASN A 474 -12.86 -10.55 3.47
CA ASN A 474 -13.53 -11.83 3.69
C ASN A 474 -15.03 -11.68 3.88
N ALA A 475 -15.46 -10.66 4.63
CA ALA A 475 -16.88 -10.38 4.85
C ALA A 475 -17.62 -10.05 3.54
N LEU A 476 -16.99 -9.24 2.68
CA LEU A 476 -17.56 -8.87 1.37
C LEU A 476 -17.60 -10.05 0.41
N LEU A 477 -16.56 -10.89 0.35
CA LEU A 477 -16.56 -12.11 -0.46
C LEU A 477 -17.69 -13.06 -0.02
N LYS A 478 -17.85 -13.32 1.28
CA LYS A 478 -18.92 -14.16 1.82
C LYS A 478 -20.32 -13.57 1.56
N MET A 479 -20.45 -12.25 1.67
CA MET A 479 -21.70 -11.56 1.38
C MET A 479 -22.07 -11.67 -0.11
N ALA A 480 -21.09 -11.67 -1.01
CA ALA A 480 -21.27 -11.91 -2.44
C ALA A 480 -21.53 -13.39 -2.78
N GLY A 481 -21.46 -14.29 -1.80
CA GLY A 481 -21.68 -15.73 -1.98
C GLY A 481 -20.44 -16.52 -2.43
N HIS A 482 -19.26 -15.91 -2.32
CA HIS A 482 -18.00 -16.59 -2.60
C HIS A 482 -17.48 -17.31 -1.35
N ASP A 483 -16.92 -18.51 -1.55
CA ASP A 483 -16.02 -19.09 -0.56
C ASP A 483 -14.70 -18.29 -0.55
N VAL A 484 -14.12 -18.13 0.64
CA VAL A 484 -12.83 -17.43 0.78
C VAL A 484 -11.70 -18.37 0.32
N PRO A 485 -11.05 -18.12 -0.83
CA PRO A 485 -10.04 -19.04 -1.34
C PRO A 485 -8.78 -19.04 -0.47
N ALA A 486 -8.16 -20.20 -0.31
CA ALA A 486 -6.90 -20.37 0.42
C ALA A 486 -5.66 -20.06 -0.44
N GLY A 487 -5.74 -20.22 -1.77
CA GLY A 487 -4.62 -19.97 -2.69
C GLY A 487 -4.53 -18.51 -3.11
N ALA A 488 -3.31 -17.96 -3.18
CA ALA A 488 -3.05 -16.54 -3.49
C ALA A 488 -3.70 -16.07 -4.80
N ALA A 489 -3.46 -16.77 -5.92
CA ALA A 489 -4.02 -16.40 -7.22
C ALA A 489 -5.55 -16.43 -7.22
N ALA A 490 -6.15 -17.52 -6.69
CA ALA A 490 -7.61 -17.63 -6.60
C ALA A 490 -8.22 -16.57 -5.69
N ARG A 491 -7.50 -16.17 -4.64
CA ARG A 491 -7.93 -15.11 -3.73
C ARG A 491 -7.92 -13.74 -4.41
N LEU A 492 -6.86 -13.42 -5.11
CA LEU A 492 -6.75 -12.19 -5.89
C LEU A 492 -7.87 -12.11 -6.95
N ASP A 493 -8.12 -13.22 -7.67
CA ASP A 493 -9.19 -13.29 -8.66
C ASP A 493 -10.57 -13.07 -8.02
N ALA A 494 -10.86 -13.70 -6.88
CA ALA A 494 -12.11 -13.50 -6.16
C ALA A 494 -12.31 -12.05 -5.71
N VAL A 495 -11.25 -11.41 -5.21
CA VAL A 495 -11.28 -10.00 -4.81
C VAL A 495 -11.51 -9.08 -6.01
N ARG A 496 -10.84 -9.33 -7.15
CA ARG A 496 -11.03 -8.55 -8.39
C ARG A 496 -12.44 -8.71 -8.99
N GLN A 497 -13.05 -9.88 -8.83
CA GLN A 497 -14.43 -10.16 -9.28
C GLN A 497 -15.48 -9.56 -8.34
N THR A 498 -15.09 -9.10 -7.15
CA THR A 498 -15.98 -8.46 -6.17
C THR A 498 -15.59 -6.97 -6.07
N PRO A 499 -16.27 -6.06 -6.80
CA PRO A 499 -15.88 -4.65 -6.89
C PRO A 499 -15.77 -3.95 -5.54
N GLU A 500 -16.66 -4.27 -4.59
CA GLU A 500 -16.65 -3.72 -3.24
C GLU A 500 -15.40 -4.16 -2.47
N ALA A 501 -14.99 -5.43 -2.59
CA ALA A 501 -13.79 -5.95 -1.94
C ALA A 501 -12.53 -5.26 -2.48
N TRP A 502 -12.44 -5.09 -3.81
CA TRP A 502 -11.33 -4.37 -4.43
C TRP A 502 -11.29 -2.89 -4.01
N ALA A 503 -12.45 -2.22 -3.97
CA ALA A 503 -12.56 -0.83 -3.52
C ALA A 503 -12.09 -0.64 -2.07
N VAL A 504 -12.37 -1.60 -1.19
CA VAL A 504 -11.88 -1.62 0.20
C VAL A 504 -10.36 -1.74 0.26
N VAL A 505 -9.75 -2.61 -0.54
CA VAL A 505 -8.28 -2.74 -0.65
C VAL A 505 -7.65 -1.42 -1.11
N CYS A 506 -8.19 -0.81 -2.16
CA CYS A 506 -7.71 0.49 -2.67
C CYS A 506 -7.87 1.61 -1.63
N PHE A 507 -8.98 1.63 -0.90
CA PHE A 507 -9.21 2.62 0.16
C PHE A 507 -8.24 2.42 1.33
N ALA A 508 -7.97 1.18 1.74
CA ALA A 508 -7.07 0.84 2.85
C ALA A 508 -5.67 1.45 2.70
N ILE A 509 -5.17 1.57 1.48
CA ILE A 509 -3.85 2.15 1.17
C ILE A 509 -3.91 3.64 0.82
N SER A 510 -5.08 4.29 0.93
CA SER A 510 -5.28 5.69 0.56
C SER A 510 -4.97 6.67 1.70
N ASP A 511 -4.59 7.90 1.35
CA ASP A 511 -4.38 8.96 2.33
C ASP A 511 -5.68 9.35 3.05
N ALA A 512 -6.83 9.22 2.37
CA ALA A 512 -8.15 9.46 2.95
C ALA A 512 -8.46 8.47 4.10
N HIS A 513 -8.06 7.21 3.96
CA HIS A 513 -8.22 6.23 5.04
C HIS A 513 -7.39 6.62 6.27
N PHE A 514 -6.11 6.96 6.08
CA PHE A 514 -5.23 7.35 7.17
C PHE A 514 -5.70 8.63 7.87
N GLU A 515 -6.14 9.63 7.11
CA GLU A 515 -6.70 10.86 7.64
C GLU A 515 -7.98 10.61 8.44
N ALA A 516 -8.90 9.81 7.90
CA ALA A 516 -10.15 9.47 8.59
C ALA A 516 -9.89 8.74 9.92
N ARG A 517 -8.94 7.80 9.97
CA ARG A 517 -8.57 7.08 11.19
C ARG A 517 -7.94 8.03 12.22
N THR A 518 -7.02 8.88 11.81
CA THR A 518 -6.40 9.88 12.70
C THR A 518 -7.45 10.80 13.31
N LEU A 519 -8.41 11.31 12.51
CA LEU A 519 -9.49 12.16 12.99
C LEU A 519 -10.49 11.45 13.88
N ALA A 520 -10.68 10.14 13.68
CA ALA A 520 -11.52 9.30 14.53
C ALA A 520 -10.85 8.97 15.87
N GLY A 521 -9.58 9.32 16.06
CA GLY A 521 -8.81 8.96 17.25
C GLY A 521 -8.47 7.47 17.33
N VAL A 522 -8.53 6.78 16.19
CA VAL A 522 -8.12 5.38 16.04
C VAL A 522 -6.77 5.41 15.38
N ASP A 523 -5.73 4.96 16.06
CA ASP A 523 -4.39 4.91 15.45
C ASP A 523 -4.42 4.08 14.16
N PRO A 524 -3.83 4.63 13.08
CA PRO A 524 -3.73 3.89 11.83
C PRO A 524 -2.83 2.68 11.96
#